data_90645dc4dbc578d189bee55d543587b3
#
_entry.id   90645dc4dbc578d189bee55d543587b3
#
_cell.length_a   1.000
_cell.length_b   1.000
_cell.length_c   1.000
_cell.angle_alpha   90.00
_cell.angle_beta   90.00
_cell.angle_gamma   90.00
#
_symmetry.space_group_name_H-M   'P 1'
#
loop_
_entity.id
_entity.type
_entity.pdbx_description
1 polymer ?
#
loop_
_entity_poly.entity_id
_entity_poly.type
_entity_poly.pdbx_seq_one_letter_code
_entity_poly.pdbx_strand_id
1 'polypeptide(L)'
;MQDYVNLTGHIRQWIYFVIGEDQFQSLTEDQQEAVQTAADIAHDYHQELFFEQQDELRASLEEKGMEFIEVDNEAFREKVSDLVYDEFPEYIDLYERIEAVE
;
A
#
# COMPACT_ATOMS: atom_id res chain seq x y z
N MET A 1 25.08 -4.23 -0.18
CA MET A 1 24.20 -3.51 -1.08
C MET A 1 23.63 -4.56 -2.03
N GLN A 2 22.40 -4.47 -2.45
CA GLN A 2 21.80 -5.43 -3.39
C GLN A 2 21.97 -4.92 -4.80
N ASP A 3 22.20 -5.82 -5.75
CA ASP A 3 22.45 -5.46 -7.15
C ASP A 3 21.17 -5.52 -7.99
N TYR A 4 20.14 -6.25 -7.51
CA TYR A 4 18.92 -6.52 -8.23
C TYR A 4 17.67 -6.22 -7.40
N VAL A 5 16.64 -5.67 -8.06
CA VAL A 5 15.28 -5.52 -7.54
C VAL A 5 14.31 -6.24 -8.47
N ASN A 6 13.61 -7.26 -7.97
CA ASN A 6 12.55 -7.93 -8.70
C ASN A 6 11.21 -7.23 -8.45
N LEU A 7 10.55 -6.78 -9.52
CA LEU A 7 9.31 -6.02 -9.46
C LEU A 7 8.09 -6.93 -9.28
N THR A 8 8.04 -7.60 -8.15
CA THR A 8 6.97 -8.57 -7.85
C THR A 8 5.62 -7.91 -7.52
N GLY A 9 5.62 -6.69 -7.00
CA GLY A 9 4.40 -5.97 -6.63
C GLY A 9 3.49 -6.70 -5.62
N HIS A 10 4.03 -7.65 -4.88
CA HIS A 10 3.28 -8.61 -4.05
C HIS A 10 2.72 -8.02 -2.74
N ILE A 11 3.14 -6.83 -2.36
CA ILE A 11 2.63 -6.14 -1.17
C ILE A 11 2.19 -4.73 -1.56
N ARG A 12 0.94 -4.41 -1.22
CA ARG A 12 0.41 -3.05 -1.21
C ARG A 12 0.06 -2.73 0.23
N GLN A 13 0.84 -1.86 0.85
CA GLN A 13 0.67 -1.51 2.25
C GLN A 13 0.02 -0.14 2.38
N TRP A 14 -1.00 -0.06 3.23
CA TRP A 14 -1.69 1.16 3.60
C TRP A 14 -1.12 1.69 4.92
N ILE A 15 -0.94 2.99 5.00
CA ILE A 15 -0.58 3.68 6.25
C ILE A 15 -1.77 4.53 6.66
N TYR A 16 -2.21 4.37 7.90
CA TYR A 16 -3.37 5.08 8.42
C TYR A 16 -2.96 6.04 9.53
N PHE A 17 -3.62 7.21 9.57
CA PHE A 17 -3.68 8.00 10.78
C PHE A 17 -4.82 7.47 11.62
N VAL A 18 -4.56 7.15 12.88
CA VAL A 18 -5.56 6.64 13.81
C VAL A 18 -5.56 7.45 15.10
N ILE A 19 -6.75 7.68 15.66
CA ILE A 19 -6.96 8.28 16.96
C ILE A 19 -7.98 7.44 17.72
N GLY A 20 -7.81 7.32 19.04
CA GLY A 20 -8.79 6.61 19.88
C GLY A 20 -10.12 7.39 19.90
N GLU A 21 -11.25 6.66 19.81
CA GLU A 21 -12.59 7.25 19.78
C GLU A 21 -12.84 8.14 20.99
N ASP A 22 -12.57 7.69 22.21
CA ASP A 22 -12.76 8.47 23.43
C ASP A 22 -11.94 9.75 23.42
N GLN A 23 -10.71 9.68 22.89
CA GLN A 23 -9.83 10.84 22.78
C GLN A 23 -10.40 11.84 21.76
N PHE A 24 -10.84 11.37 20.59
CA PHE A 24 -11.43 12.23 19.56
C PHE A 24 -12.69 12.89 20.06
N GLN A 25 -13.57 12.17 20.73
CA GLN A 25 -14.82 12.69 21.31
C GLN A 25 -14.61 13.66 22.49
N SER A 26 -13.44 13.63 23.13
CA SER A 26 -13.10 14.61 24.18
C SER A 26 -12.69 15.98 23.65
N LEU A 27 -12.43 16.09 22.34
CA LEU A 27 -12.11 17.33 21.66
C LEU A 27 -13.38 18.15 21.40
N THR A 28 -13.23 19.48 21.34
CA THR A 28 -14.31 20.35 20.85
C THR A 28 -14.52 20.13 19.34
N GLU A 29 -15.69 20.52 18.82
CA GLU A 29 -16.00 20.41 17.38
C GLU A 29 -14.93 21.08 16.51
N ASP A 30 -14.49 22.29 16.86
CA ASP A 30 -13.44 23.01 16.15
C ASP A 30 -12.10 22.26 16.17
N GLN A 31 -11.78 21.56 17.27
CA GLN A 31 -10.58 20.76 17.38
C GLN A 31 -10.69 19.47 16.58
N GLN A 32 -11.85 18.82 16.54
CA GLN A 32 -12.11 17.64 15.72
C GLN A 32 -11.94 17.99 14.22
N GLU A 33 -12.54 19.12 13.79
CA GLU A 33 -12.39 19.61 12.42
C GLU A 33 -10.92 19.93 12.08
N ALA A 34 -10.19 20.55 12.99
CA ALA A 34 -8.78 20.86 12.81
C ALA A 34 -7.91 19.59 12.67
N VAL A 35 -8.17 18.57 13.48
CA VAL A 35 -7.46 17.26 13.40
C VAL A 35 -7.78 16.57 12.08
N GLN A 36 -9.05 16.53 11.66
CA GLN A 36 -9.44 15.92 10.40
C GLN A 36 -8.79 16.65 9.22
N THR A 37 -8.89 17.97 9.19
CA THR A 37 -8.28 18.79 8.13
C THR A 37 -6.77 18.60 8.05
N ALA A 38 -6.09 18.53 9.21
CA ALA A 38 -4.65 18.27 9.24
C ALA A 38 -4.30 16.89 8.71
N ALA A 39 -5.10 15.87 9.00
CA ALA A 39 -4.90 14.51 8.48
C ALA A 39 -5.10 14.46 6.95
N ASP A 40 -6.12 15.13 6.43
CA ASP A 40 -6.41 15.21 5.00
C ASP A 40 -5.25 15.90 4.24
N ILE A 41 -4.80 17.06 4.73
CA ILE A 41 -3.66 17.78 4.15
C ILE A 41 -2.38 16.93 4.19
N ALA A 42 -2.12 16.25 5.31
CA ALA A 42 -0.96 15.38 5.45
C ALA A 42 -1.02 14.18 4.50
N HIS A 43 -2.22 13.62 4.28
CA HIS A 43 -2.45 12.53 3.34
C HIS A 43 -2.13 12.97 1.91
N ASP A 44 -2.71 14.07 1.45
CA ASP A 44 -2.53 14.57 0.09
C ASP A 44 -1.05 14.90 -0.19
N TYR A 45 -0.41 15.60 0.74
CA TYR A 45 1.01 15.93 0.63
C TYR A 45 1.91 14.69 0.62
N HIS A 46 1.62 13.71 1.50
CA HIS A 46 2.38 12.47 1.53
C HIS A 46 2.24 11.67 0.23
N GLN A 47 1.04 11.62 -0.33
CA GLN A 47 0.78 10.90 -1.58
C GLN A 47 1.55 11.53 -2.75
N GLU A 48 1.50 12.86 -2.88
CA GLU A 48 2.26 13.59 -3.91
C GLU A 48 3.76 13.33 -3.77
N LEU A 49 4.31 13.52 -2.57
CA LEU A 49 5.72 13.32 -2.28
C LEU A 49 6.18 11.88 -2.50
N PHE A 50 5.33 10.89 -2.16
CA PHE A 50 5.64 9.48 -2.34
C PHE A 50 5.82 9.14 -3.83
N PHE A 51 4.89 9.56 -4.68
CA PHE A 51 4.99 9.27 -6.11
C PHE A 51 6.17 9.99 -6.78
N GLU A 52 6.40 11.27 -6.43
CA GLU A 52 7.54 12.03 -6.91
C GLU A 52 8.87 11.34 -6.52
N GLN A 53 9.03 10.97 -5.25
CA GLN A 53 10.25 10.32 -4.77
C GLN A 53 10.45 8.92 -5.34
N GLN A 54 9.39 8.19 -5.64
CA GLN A 54 9.50 6.84 -6.21
C GLN A 54 10.23 6.84 -7.54
N ASP A 55 9.90 7.78 -8.43
CA ASP A 55 10.53 7.89 -9.75
C ASP A 55 11.99 8.35 -9.62
N GLU A 56 12.26 9.33 -8.76
CA GLU A 56 13.62 9.83 -8.51
C GLU A 56 14.52 8.75 -7.89
N LEU A 57 14.00 7.98 -6.94
CA LEU A 57 14.74 6.92 -6.27
C LEU A 57 15.09 5.78 -7.23
N ARG A 58 14.16 5.40 -8.11
CA ARG A 58 14.43 4.38 -9.14
C ARG A 58 15.59 4.83 -10.04
N ALA A 59 15.52 6.02 -10.61
CA ALA A 59 16.57 6.57 -11.45
C ALA A 59 17.94 6.63 -10.74
N SER A 60 17.94 7.11 -9.48
CA SER A 60 19.16 7.17 -8.67
C SER A 60 19.77 5.79 -8.36
N LEU A 61 18.94 4.76 -8.19
CA LEU A 61 19.41 3.40 -7.95
C LEU A 61 19.97 2.76 -9.23
N GLU A 62 19.34 3.00 -10.38
CA GLU A 62 19.83 2.56 -11.69
C GLU A 62 21.20 3.20 -12.02
N GLU A 63 21.37 4.50 -11.75
CA GLU A 63 22.67 5.19 -11.91
C GLU A 63 23.78 4.59 -11.01
N LYS A 64 23.41 4.01 -9.88
CA LYS A 64 24.34 3.32 -8.97
C LYS A 64 24.58 1.85 -9.34
N GLY A 65 24.03 1.41 -10.46
CA GLY A 65 24.24 0.08 -11.01
C GLY A 65 23.24 -0.98 -10.51
N MET A 66 22.11 -0.57 -9.91
CA MET A 66 21.06 -1.51 -9.55
C MET A 66 20.21 -1.84 -10.77
N GLU A 67 19.91 -3.11 -10.98
CA GLU A 67 19.05 -3.58 -12.05
C GLU A 67 17.64 -3.88 -11.53
N PHE A 68 16.62 -3.33 -12.23
CA PHE A 68 15.21 -3.61 -11.96
C PHE A 68 14.73 -4.66 -12.95
N ILE A 69 14.28 -5.80 -12.41
CA ILE A 69 13.89 -6.97 -13.20
C ILE A 69 12.37 -7.09 -13.19
N GLU A 70 11.79 -7.02 -14.38
CA GLU A 70 10.38 -7.37 -14.57
C GLU A 70 10.19 -8.87 -14.33
N VAL A 71 9.12 -9.21 -13.61
CA VAL A 71 8.78 -10.61 -13.31
C VAL A 71 7.41 -10.95 -13.88
N ASP A 72 7.22 -12.21 -14.19
CA ASP A 72 5.93 -12.75 -14.62
C ASP A 72 5.02 -12.90 -13.38
N ASN A 73 4.30 -11.83 -13.05
CA ASN A 73 3.39 -11.79 -11.91
C ASN A 73 2.21 -12.75 -12.09
N GLU A 74 1.79 -13.03 -13.34
CA GLU A 74 0.71 -13.97 -13.61
C GLU A 74 1.12 -15.40 -13.29
N ALA A 75 2.33 -15.79 -13.65
CA ALA A 75 2.87 -17.11 -13.28
C ALA A 75 2.97 -17.30 -11.75
N PHE A 76 3.25 -16.23 -10.99
CA PHE A 76 3.18 -16.26 -9.52
C PHE A 76 1.74 -16.40 -9.02
N ARG A 77 0.80 -15.63 -9.58
CA ARG A 77 -0.61 -15.66 -9.22
C ARG A 77 -1.22 -17.04 -9.46
N GLU A 78 -0.96 -17.65 -10.62
CA GLU A 78 -1.42 -18.99 -10.93
C GLU A 78 -0.97 -20.05 -9.91
N LYS A 79 0.22 -19.89 -9.32
CA LYS A 79 0.74 -20.82 -8.32
C LYS A 79 0.07 -20.74 -6.97
N VAL A 80 -0.58 -19.61 -6.67
CA VAL A 80 -1.22 -19.36 -5.36
C VAL A 80 -2.72 -19.18 -5.47
N SER A 81 -3.31 -19.30 -6.67
CA SER A 81 -4.74 -19.07 -6.93
C SER A 81 -5.65 -19.89 -6.04
N ASP A 82 -5.30 -21.16 -5.81
CA ASP A 82 -6.12 -22.07 -5.03
C ASP A 82 -5.85 -22.01 -3.52
N LEU A 83 -4.80 -21.27 -3.11
CA LEU A 83 -4.35 -21.25 -1.71
C LEU A 83 -5.45 -20.78 -0.74
N VAL A 84 -6.23 -19.77 -1.11
CA VAL A 84 -7.31 -19.26 -0.26
C VAL A 84 -8.43 -20.27 -0.14
N TYR A 85 -8.77 -20.94 -1.23
CA TYR A 85 -9.82 -21.96 -1.26
C TYR A 85 -9.44 -23.21 -0.46
N ASP A 86 -8.16 -23.59 -0.48
CA ASP A 86 -7.66 -24.81 0.15
C ASP A 86 -7.37 -24.60 1.65
N GLU A 87 -6.72 -23.47 2.01
CA GLU A 87 -6.16 -23.26 3.34
C GLU A 87 -6.99 -22.29 4.20
N PHE A 88 -7.82 -21.43 3.58
CA PHE A 88 -8.54 -20.35 4.26
C PHE A 88 -10.00 -20.23 3.79
N PRO A 89 -10.79 -21.31 3.86
CA PRO A 89 -12.16 -21.34 3.32
C PRO A 89 -13.09 -20.29 3.96
N GLU A 90 -12.82 -19.85 5.19
CA GLU A 90 -13.60 -18.82 5.87
C GLU A 90 -13.46 -17.42 5.25
N TYR A 91 -12.47 -17.20 4.38
CA TYR A 91 -12.23 -15.92 3.70
C TYR A 91 -12.62 -15.92 2.23
N ILE A 92 -13.20 -16.99 1.70
CA ILE A 92 -13.56 -17.10 0.27
C ILE A 92 -14.46 -15.95 -0.18
N ASP A 93 -15.53 -15.66 0.56
CA ASP A 93 -16.46 -14.56 0.27
C ASP A 93 -15.74 -13.19 0.18
N LEU A 94 -14.77 -12.95 1.07
CA LEU A 94 -14.00 -11.73 1.07
C LEU A 94 -13.01 -11.70 -0.11
N TYR A 95 -12.37 -12.82 -0.38
CA TYR A 95 -11.43 -12.97 -1.48
C TYR A 95 -12.11 -12.72 -2.83
N GLU A 96 -13.26 -13.34 -3.10
CA GLU A 96 -14.04 -13.14 -4.32
C GLU A 96 -14.51 -11.69 -4.49
N ARG A 97 -14.89 -11.03 -3.39
CA ARG A 97 -15.24 -9.60 -3.40
C ARG A 97 -14.05 -8.71 -3.73
N ILE A 98 -12.85 -9.06 -3.29
CA ILE A 98 -11.62 -8.33 -3.61
C ILE A 98 -11.26 -8.53 -5.09
N GLU A 99 -11.36 -9.76 -5.59
CA GLU A 99 -11.08 -10.05 -7.00
C GLU A 99 -12.08 -9.40 -7.98
N ALA A 100 -13.30 -9.13 -7.52
CA ALA A 100 -14.33 -8.45 -8.30
C ALA A 100 -14.15 -6.92 -8.38
N VAL A 101 -13.16 -6.35 -7.68
CA VAL A 101 -12.83 -4.91 -7.74
C VAL A 101 -11.86 -4.70 -8.89
N GLU A 102 -12.36 -4.07 -9.96
CA GLU A 102 -11.57 -3.65 -11.12
C GLU A 102 -10.73 -2.41 -10.84
#